data_636fefd34e3d5d0e671bc29806dcd92d
#
_entry.id   636fefd34e3d5d0e671bc29806dcd92d
#
_cell.length_a   1.000
_cell.length_b   1.000
_cell.length_c   1.000
_cell.angle_alpha   90.00
_cell.angle_beta   90.00
_cell.angle_gamma   90.00
#
_symmetry.space_group_name_H-M   'P 1'
#
loop_
_entity.id
_entity.type
_entity.pdbx_description
1 polymer ?
#
loop_
_entity_poly.entity_id
_entity_poly.type
_entity_poly.pdbx_seq_one_letter_code
_entity_poly.pdbx_strand_id
1 'polypeptide(L)'
;MTTENMKLKLTSLTLLMALTAMAQSPVKVNQVGYYPDGPKTAVIEPAAKAKSFTLKDAHGKTVWRGKAARTSVSPFDGRERQVVCFTSVRQPGTYTLSAKGHRQQVVIAQHAFADVAAAAVKAFYLQRTATPILKEYAGDYARPAAHPDDKVIIHPSAASPQRPAGTVIASPGGWYDAGDYNKYIVNSGFTCGLMLENYIVNKAYYDSMTLNIPETGNDIPDYLDEIMYNLKWMLTMQDPYDGGVYHKLTTPSFEGFVMPAECHQPRYVVQKSTAAALDFAATMALAARVYAPYPACGQFCKDAIKAAGKAYAWAVAHPAVAYRQDEMNKRHKPEIVTGAYDDESFTDEFFWAATELYLTTGEESYLLQATATMPQRFSVPTWGDVAGIGAMAWLNLEISGKKPDSTPCTERLKNSLKTYCDSVVKAMQTSAFNTPNGNRADDFCWGSNSERCAGMGIALMYQYALSGEEAYRTAAIATCDYLFGRNATGFCFVTGFGTQRVMHPHQRISAADGLEAPLPGFLAGGPNIGQQDKEHTPSYPSALPDESYLDHVSSYASNEIAINWNAYLAVLTAWIDASEK
;
A
#
# COMPACT_ATOMS: atom_id res chain seq x y z
N MET A 1 -44.78 57.52 -31.73
CA MET A 1 -44.02 56.68 -32.66
C MET A 1 -43.47 55.54 -31.82
N THR A 2 -43.92 54.41 -32.10
CA THR A 2 -43.92 53.12 -31.40
C THR A 2 -42.53 52.48 -31.35
N THR A 3 -42.13 52.09 -30.12
CA THR A 3 -40.99 51.21 -29.89
C THR A 3 -41.51 49.80 -29.65
N GLU A 4 -41.27 48.93 -30.59
CA GLU A 4 -41.61 47.50 -30.48
C GLU A 4 -40.66 46.78 -29.54
N ASN A 5 -41.20 46.08 -28.58
CA ASN A 5 -40.56 45.17 -27.67
C ASN A 5 -40.17 43.85 -28.39
N MET A 6 -38.91 43.61 -28.55
CA MET A 6 -38.37 42.33 -29.00
C MET A 6 -38.06 41.46 -27.76
N LYS A 7 -38.98 40.55 -27.39
CA LYS A 7 -38.78 39.53 -26.35
C LYS A 7 -37.87 38.43 -26.91
N LEU A 8 -36.62 38.42 -26.46
CA LEU A 8 -35.70 37.31 -26.68
C LEU A 8 -36.11 36.15 -25.74
N LYS A 9 -36.65 35.09 -26.31
CA LYS A 9 -36.88 33.83 -25.56
C LYS A 9 -35.54 33.12 -25.42
N LEU A 10 -34.95 33.16 -24.21
CA LEU A 10 -33.83 32.31 -23.82
C LEU A 10 -34.38 30.90 -23.58
N THR A 11 -34.19 30.00 -24.53
CA THR A 11 -34.45 28.58 -24.35
C THR A 11 -33.21 27.99 -23.67
N SER A 12 -33.30 27.78 -22.37
CA SER A 12 -32.30 27.02 -21.61
C SER A 12 -32.38 25.57 -22.05
N LEU A 13 -31.39 25.16 -22.86
CA LEU A 13 -31.17 23.77 -23.19
C LEU A 13 -30.40 23.15 -22.02
N THR A 14 -31.12 22.56 -21.09
CA THR A 14 -30.54 21.73 -20.03
C THR A 14 -30.04 20.44 -20.69
N LEU A 15 -28.73 20.39 -20.95
CA LEU A 15 -28.09 19.17 -21.39
C LEU A 15 -28.05 18.21 -20.21
N LEU A 16 -29.03 17.32 -20.15
CA LEU A 16 -29.06 16.20 -19.22
C LEU A 16 -27.97 15.22 -19.71
N MET A 17 -26.75 15.34 -19.20
CA MET A 17 -25.76 14.27 -19.33
C MET A 17 -26.30 13.10 -18.50
N ALA A 18 -26.97 12.18 -19.16
CA ALA A 18 -27.21 10.86 -18.62
C ALA A 18 -25.83 10.20 -18.44
N LEU A 19 -25.32 10.19 -17.20
CA LEU A 19 -24.31 9.22 -16.81
C LEU A 19 -24.95 7.83 -17.04
N THR A 20 -24.69 7.25 -18.20
CA THR A 20 -24.88 5.83 -18.39
C THR A 20 -23.86 5.16 -17.46
N ALA A 21 -24.28 4.77 -16.26
CA ALA A 21 -23.54 3.80 -15.48
C ALA A 21 -23.23 2.64 -16.42
N MET A 22 -22.00 2.49 -16.87
CA MET A 22 -21.60 1.35 -17.68
C MET A 22 -21.90 0.13 -16.83
N ALA A 23 -22.88 -0.67 -17.24
CA ALA A 23 -23.25 -1.88 -16.54
C ALA A 23 -21.98 -2.74 -16.37
N GLN A 24 -21.62 -3.02 -15.14
CA GLN A 24 -20.43 -3.80 -14.82
C GLN A 24 -20.45 -5.11 -15.60
N SER A 25 -19.29 -5.48 -16.18
CA SER A 25 -19.18 -6.76 -16.88
C SER A 25 -19.48 -7.92 -15.94
N PRO A 26 -20.42 -8.81 -16.29
CA PRO A 26 -20.70 -9.99 -15.48
C PRO A 26 -19.63 -11.10 -15.64
N VAL A 27 -18.54 -10.82 -16.35
CA VAL A 27 -17.37 -11.68 -16.50
C VAL A 27 -16.22 -10.99 -15.76
N LYS A 28 -15.89 -11.46 -14.56
CA LYS A 28 -14.85 -10.90 -13.70
C LYS A 28 -13.53 -11.59 -13.96
N VAL A 29 -12.51 -10.82 -14.31
CA VAL A 29 -11.16 -11.31 -14.67
C VAL A 29 -10.10 -10.41 -14.05
N ASN A 30 -8.88 -10.89 -13.96
CA ASN A 30 -7.71 -10.03 -13.82
C ASN A 30 -7.54 -9.21 -15.10
N GLN A 31 -7.60 -7.90 -14.99
CA GLN A 31 -7.54 -6.95 -16.11
C GLN A 31 -6.12 -6.51 -16.45
N VAL A 32 -5.13 -6.86 -15.62
CA VAL A 32 -3.71 -6.56 -15.83
C VAL A 32 -3.08 -7.67 -16.67
N GLY A 33 -3.19 -8.94 -16.23
CA GLY A 33 -2.67 -10.07 -16.99
C GLY A 33 -2.53 -11.34 -16.17
N TYR A 34 -2.19 -12.41 -16.87
CA TYR A 34 -1.94 -13.75 -16.32
C TYR A 34 -0.58 -14.26 -16.81
N TYR A 35 0.11 -15.02 -15.98
CA TYR A 35 1.35 -15.70 -16.37
C TYR A 35 1.07 -16.95 -17.24
N PRO A 36 1.97 -17.30 -18.20
CA PRO A 36 1.82 -18.51 -19.02
C PRO A 36 1.65 -19.79 -18.21
N ASP A 37 2.46 -19.98 -17.19
CA ASP A 37 2.44 -21.16 -16.32
C ASP A 37 1.63 -20.98 -15.03
N GLY A 38 1.19 -19.74 -14.73
CA GLY A 38 0.36 -19.42 -13.56
C GLY A 38 -1.11 -19.82 -13.72
N PRO A 39 -1.88 -19.81 -12.61
CA PRO A 39 -3.32 -20.04 -12.62
C PRO A 39 -4.03 -18.95 -13.42
N LYS A 40 -5.02 -19.34 -14.24
CA LYS A 40 -5.85 -18.42 -15.03
C LYS A 40 -7.30 -18.72 -14.77
N THR A 41 -7.96 -17.80 -14.04
CA THR A 41 -9.33 -18.00 -13.56
C THR A 41 -10.17 -16.76 -13.84
N ALA A 42 -11.42 -16.99 -14.27
CA ALA A 42 -12.46 -15.99 -14.35
C ALA A 42 -13.65 -16.37 -13.45
N VAL A 43 -14.39 -15.38 -12.98
CA VAL A 43 -15.64 -15.58 -12.25
C VAL A 43 -16.80 -15.01 -13.06
N ILE A 44 -17.84 -15.80 -13.22
CA ILE A 44 -19.00 -15.49 -14.06
C ILE A 44 -20.20 -15.23 -13.14
N GLU A 45 -20.72 -14.01 -13.19
CA GLU A 45 -21.92 -13.60 -12.49
C GLU A 45 -23.18 -14.27 -13.08
N PRO A 46 -24.29 -14.37 -12.33
CA PRO A 46 -25.50 -15.04 -12.79
C PRO A 46 -26.05 -14.56 -14.14
N ALA A 47 -25.87 -13.27 -14.46
CA ALA A 47 -26.30 -12.68 -15.72
C ALA A 47 -25.64 -13.31 -16.96
N ALA A 48 -24.38 -13.74 -16.82
CA ALA A 48 -23.61 -14.40 -17.88
C ALA A 48 -23.49 -15.92 -17.71
N LYS A 49 -24.24 -16.54 -16.79
CA LYS A 49 -24.23 -17.98 -16.53
C LYS A 49 -24.42 -18.79 -17.83
N ALA A 50 -23.51 -19.69 -18.10
CA ALA A 50 -23.48 -20.48 -19.34
C ALA A 50 -23.05 -21.92 -19.09
N LYS A 51 -23.44 -22.84 -20.02
CA LYS A 51 -23.01 -24.24 -20.00
C LYS A 51 -21.59 -24.43 -20.50
N SER A 52 -21.08 -23.50 -21.32
CA SER A 52 -19.72 -23.53 -21.88
C SER A 52 -19.19 -22.15 -22.14
N PHE A 53 -17.88 -22.02 -22.09
CA PHE A 53 -17.09 -20.80 -22.25
C PHE A 53 -16.08 -20.99 -23.36
N THR A 54 -15.72 -19.91 -24.04
CA THR A 54 -14.71 -19.97 -25.09
C THR A 54 -13.69 -18.86 -24.92
N LEU A 55 -12.41 -19.18 -25.17
CA LEU A 55 -11.35 -18.22 -25.30
C LEU A 55 -10.93 -18.16 -26.77
N LYS A 56 -10.89 -16.96 -27.33
CA LYS A 56 -10.47 -16.71 -28.72
C LYS A 56 -9.24 -15.82 -28.74
N ASP A 57 -8.32 -16.11 -29.67
CA ASP A 57 -7.16 -15.26 -29.93
C ASP A 57 -7.54 -13.96 -30.67
N ALA A 58 -6.56 -13.13 -30.97
CA ALA A 58 -6.72 -11.85 -31.67
C ALA A 58 -7.27 -12.02 -33.11
N HIS A 59 -7.13 -13.21 -33.69
CA HIS A 59 -7.66 -13.54 -35.02
C HIS A 59 -9.07 -14.13 -34.97
N GLY A 60 -9.68 -14.24 -33.78
CA GLY A 60 -11.01 -14.81 -33.57
C GLY A 60 -11.06 -16.34 -33.56
N LYS A 61 -9.91 -17.03 -33.67
CA LYS A 61 -9.81 -18.47 -33.56
C LYS A 61 -10.04 -18.92 -32.13
N THR A 62 -10.90 -19.90 -31.91
CA THR A 62 -11.10 -20.51 -30.59
C THR A 62 -9.87 -21.34 -30.23
N VAL A 63 -9.16 -20.92 -29.18
CA VAL A 63 -7.97 -21.62 -28.65
C VAL A 63 -8.28 -22.46 -27.43
N TRP A 64 -9.40 -22.19 -26.77
CA TRP A 64 -9.87 -22.97 -25.62
C TRP A 64 -11.40 -22.98 -25.56
N ARG A 65 -11.95 -24.10 -25.10
CA ARG A 65 -13.36 -24.26 -24.76
C ARG A 65 -13.48 -25.13 -23.51
N GLY A 66 -14.29 -24.68 -22.56
CA GLY A 66 -14.46 -25.38 -21.29
C GLY A 66 -15.83 -25.17 -20.65
N LYS A 67 -16.00 -25.82 -19.50
CA LYS A 67 -17.14 -25.65 -18.59
C LYS A 67 -16.64 -24.95 -17.31
N ALA A 68 -17.57 -24.55 -16.44
CA ALA A 68 -17.21 -24.13 -15.09
C ALA A 68 -16.47 -25.27 -14.36
N ALA A 69 -15.38 -24.95 -13.71
CA ALA A 69 -14.63 -25.88 -12.86
C ALA A 69 -15.42 -26.17 -11.56
N ARG A 70 -16.08 -25.14 -11.03
CA ARG A 70 -17.00 -25.24 -9.89
C ARG A 70 -18.01 -24.12 -9.91
N THR A 71 -19.04 -24.21 -9.07
CA THR A 71 -19.89 -23.10 -8.69
C THR A 71 -19.66 -22.78 -7.21
N SER A 72 -19.87 -21.53 -6.84
CA SER A 72 -19.75 -21.09 -5.47
C SER A 72 -20.82 -20.03 -5.17
N VAL A 73 -21.32 -20.00 -3.96
CA VAL A 73 -22.33 -19.03 -3.50
C VAL A 73 -21.66 -17.98 -2.64
N SER A 74 -21.89 -16.71 -2.93
CA SER A 74 -21.40 -15.64 -2.07
C SER A 74 -22.16 -15.64 -0.73
N PRO A 75 -21.44 -15.50 0.39
CA PRO A 75 -22.06 -15.40 1.69
C PRO A 75 -22.82 -14.07 1.90
N PHE A 76 -22.58 -13.07 1.03
CA PHE A 76 -23.13 -11.72 1.20
C PHE A 76 -24.42 -11.48 0.43
N ASP A 77 -24.51 -11.99 -0.80
CA ASP A 77 -25.66 -11.74 -1.69
C ASP A 77 -26.44 -13.04 -2.03
N GLY A 78 -25.97 -14.21 -1.59
CA GLY A 78 -26.56 -15.50 -1.86
C GLY A 78 -26.56 -15.93 -3.32
N ARG A 79 -25.91 -15.19 -4.23
CA ARG A 79 -25.87 -15.50 -5.66
C ARG A 79 -24.83 -16.58 -5.96
N GLU A 80 -25.22 -17.51 -6.84
CA GLU A 80 -24.33 -18.54 -7.36
C GLU A 80 -23.49 -17.98 -8.50
N ARG A 81 -22.16 -18.12 -8.41
CA ARG A 81 -21.18 -17.75 -9.43
C ARG A 81 -20.48 -18.97 -9.98
N GLN A 82 -20.10 -18.92 -11.25
CA GLN A 82 -19.35 -19.97 -11.90
C GLN A 82 -17.86 -19.60 -11.96
N VAL A 83 -17.00 -20.46 -11.46
CA VAL A 83 -15.55 -20.32 -11.57
C VAL A 83 -15.08 -21.06 -12.81
N VAL A 84 -14.42 -20.36 -13.73
CA VAL A 84 -13.93 -20.87 -15.02
C VAL A 84 -12.41 -20.85 -15.01
N CYS A 85 -11.79 -22.00 -15.26
CA CYS A 85 -10.34 -22.16 -15.28
C CYS A 85 -9.87 -22.43 -16.73
N PHE A 86 -8.98 -21.58 -17.24
CA PHE A 86 -8.36 -21.72 -18.56
C PHE A 86 -6.81 -21.77 -18.48
N THR A 87 -6.28 -22.29 -17.37
CA THR A 87 -4.84 -22.41 -17.07
C THR A 87 -4.06 -23.18 -18.15
N SER A 88 -4.72 -24.09 -18.90
CA SER A 88 -4.08 -24.82 -20.00
C SER A 88 -3.67 -23.94 -21.18
N VAL A 89 -4.17 -22.72 -21.31
CA VAL A 89 -3.72 -21.76 -22.33
C VAL A 89 -2.47 -21.05 -21.83
N ARG A 90 -1.32 -21.39 -22.40
CA ARG A 90 0.00 -20.90 -21.96
C ARG A 90 0.63 -19.91 -22.93
N GLN A 91 0.16 -19.87 -24.19
CA GLN A 91 0.73 -19.00 -25.20
C GLN A 91 0.52 -17.51 -24.81
N PRO A 92 1.59 -16.70 -24.71
CA PRO A 92 1.44 -15.26 -24.54
C PRO A 92 0.61 -14.63 -25.66
N GLY A 93 -0.18 -13.63 -25.30
CA GLY A 93 -1.04 -12.92 -26.24
C GLY A 93 -2.28 -12.31 -25.59
N THR A 94 -3.08 -11.65 -26.42
CA THR A 94 -4.36 -11.06 -26.03
C THR A 94 -5.51 -11.95 -26.51
N TYR A 95 -6.43 -12.23 -25.61
CA TYR A 95 -7.53 -13.13 -25.84
C TYR A 95 -8.86 -12.51 -25.45
N THR A 96 -9.96 -13.06 -26.00
CA THR A 96 -11.33 -12.69 -25.62
C THR A 96 -12.02 -13.90 -24.98
N LEU A 97 -12.30 -13.80 -23.67
CA LEU A 97 -13.16 -14.75 -22.96
C LEU A 97 -14.64 -14.41 -23.22
N SER A 98 -15.42 -15.40 -23.59
CA SER A 98 -16.84 -15.21 -23.92
C SER A 98 -17.74 -16.14 -23.11
N ALA A 99 -18.82 -15.55 -22.54
CA ALA A 99 -19.85 -16.21 -21.76
C ALA A 99 -21.23 -15.63 -22.12
N LYS A 100 -22.14 -16.43 -22.71
CA LYS A 100 -23.54 -16.03 -23.02
C LYS A 100 -23.66 -14.65 -23.70
N GLY A 101 -22.80 -14.36 -24.69
CA GLY A 101 -22.79 -13.06 -25.39
C GLY A 101 -21.95 -11.97 -24.74
N HIS A 102 -21.62 -12.07 -23.47
CA HIS A 102 -20.67 -11.17 -22.81
C HIS A 102 -19.24 -11.53 -23.18
N ARG A 103 -18.38 -10.52 -23.29
CA ARG A 103 -16.98 -10.66 -23.70
C ARG A 103 -16.10 -9.87 -22.76
N GLN A 104 -14.96 -10.44 -22.38
CA GLN A 104 -13.94 -9.77 -21.59
C GLN A 104 -12.57 -10.08 -22.18
N GLN A 105 -11.74 -9.05 -22.34
CA GLN A 105 -10.36 -9.20 -22.75
C GLN A 105 -9.52 -9.75 -21.59
N VAL A 106 -8.59 -10.66 -21.90
CA VAL A 106 -7.57 -11.18 -20.98
C VAL A 106 -6.22 -11.18 -21.68
N VAL A 107 -5.16 -10.89 -20.95
CA VAL A 107 -3.79 -10.89 -21.44
C VAL A 107 -3.01 -12.02 -20.76
N ILE A 108 -2.17 -12.72 -21.51
CA ILE A 108 -1.19 -13.67 -20.97
C ILE A 108 0.19 -13.15 -21.35
N ALA A 109 1.07 -12.94 -20.38
CA ALA A 109 2.41 -12.38 -20.58
C ALA A 109 3.42 -12.96 -19.59
N GLN A 110 4.71 -13.02 -19.98
CA GLN A 110 5.80 -13.55 -19.14
C GLN A 110 5.98 -12.78 -17.84
N HIS A 111 5.98 -11.45 -17.91
CA HIS A 111 6.13 -10.54 -16.77
C HIS A 111 4.83 -9.74 -16.60
N ALA A 112 3.74 -10.47 -16.29
CA ALA A 112 2.39 -9.89 -16.29
C ALA A 112 2.20 -8.76 -15.26
N PHE A 113 2.99 -8.74 -14.19
CA PHE A 113 2.87 -7.75 -13.11
C PHE A 113 4.04 -6.77 -13.06
N ALA A 114 5.06 -6.88 -13.94
CA ALA A 114 6.24 -6.01 -13.90
C ALA A 114 5.88 -4.52 -14.00
N ASP A 115 4.99 -4.15 -14.92
CA ASP A 115 4.59 -2.75 -15.10
C ASP A 115 3.84 -2.21 -13.88
N VAL A 116 2.99 -3.01 -13.23
CA VAL A 116 2.30 -2.61 -12.00
C VAL A 116 3.29 -2.49 -10.85
N ALA A 117 4.24 -3.42 -10.72
CA ALA A 117 5.27 -3.39 -9.69
C ALA A 117 6.13 -2.12 -9.81
N ALA A 118 6.62 -1.83 -11.01
CA ALA A 118 7.41 -0.62 -11.28
C ALA A 118 6.59 0.66 -11.05
N ALA A 119 5.32 0.70 -11.49
CA ALA A 119 4.44 1.85 -11.28
C ALA A 119 4.12 2.06 -9.79
N ALA A 120 3.91 0.98 -9.02
CA ALA A 120 3.64 1.06 -7.59
C ALA A 120 4.84 1.63 -6.81
N VAL A 121 6.08 1.28 -7.21
CA VAL A 121 7.28 1.90 -6.63
C VAL A 121 7.45 3.34 -7.12
N LYS A 122 7.22 3.61 -8.41
CA LYS A 122 7.27 4.96 -8.99
C LYS A 122 6.25 5.92 -8.35
N ALA A 123 5.14 5.41 -7.84
CA ALA A 123 4.12 6.20 -7.16
C ALA A 123 4.68 6.96 -5.95
N PHE A 124 5.69 6.42 -5.25
CA PHE A 124 6.37 7.12 -4.14
C PHE A 124 7.12 8.36 -4.64
N TYR A 125 7.79 8.29 -5.79
CA TYR A 125 8.38 9.48 -6.43
C TYR A 125 7.32 10.56 -6.67
N LEU A 126 6.12 10.17 -7.10
CA LEU A 126 5.00 11.10 -7.32
C LEU A 126 4.44 11.68 -6.01
N GLN A 127 4.79 11.13 -4.83
CA GLN A 127 4.43 11.65 -3.50
C GLN A 127 5.57 12.44 -2.84
N ARG A 128 6.74 12.60 -3.47
CA ARG A 128 7.86 13.37 -2.89
C ARG A 128 7.46 14.81 -2.57
N THR A 129 7.91 15.30 -1.42
CA THR A 129 7.80 16.71 -0.97
C THR A 129 9.11 17.46 -1.19
N ALA A 130 9.13 18.77 -1.02
CA ALA A 130 10.32 19.64 -1.05
C ALA A 130 11.13 19.64 -2.36
N THR A 131 10.72 18.91 -3.37
CA THR A 131 11.39 18.83 -4.68
C THR A 131 10.38 18.97 -5.82
N PRO A 132 10.75 19.55 -6.97
CA PRO A 132 9.87 19.54 -8.14
C PRO A 132 9.76 18.11 -8.68
N ILE A 133 8.57 17.75 -9.13
CA ILE A 133 8.35 16.55 -9.93
C ILE A 133 8.49 16.95 -11.40
N LEU A 134 9.62 16.55 -12.00
CA LEU A 134 10.02 17.05 -13.31
C LEU A 134 9.34 16.30 -14.44
N LYS A 135 9.09 17.02 -15.54
CA LYS A 135 8.38 16.46 -16.71
C LYS A 135 9.12 15.29 -17.37
N GLU A 136 10.44 15.29 -17.32
CA GLU A 136 11.26 14.18 -17.87
C GLU A 136 11.04 12.85 -17.14
N TYR A 137 10.63 12.89 -15.86
CA TYR A 137 10.35 11.69 -15.04
C TYR A 137 8.87 11.41 -14.85
N ALA A 138 8.00 12.40 -14.95
CA ALA A 138 6.57 12.27 -14.63
C ALA A 138 5.61 12.63 -15.78
N GLY A 139 6.12 13.05 -16.94
CA GLY A 139 5.27 13.46 -18.06
C GLY A 139 4.33 14.60 -17.68
N ASP A 140 3.03 14.40 -17.90
CA ASP A 140 2.01 15.41 -17.63
C ASP A 140 1.71 15.59 -16.13
N TYR A 141 2.14 14.68 -15.26
CA TYR A 141 2.03 14.78 -13.80
C TYR A 141 3.12 15.64 -13.14
N ALA A 142 3.91 16.36 -13.96
CA ALA A 142 4.94 17.27 -13.47
C ALA A 142 4.33 18.39 -12.63
N ARG A 143 5.00 18.75 -11.52
CA ARG A 143 4.56 19.84 -10.66
C ARG A 143 5.73 20.58 -9.99
N PRO A 144 5.59 21.86 -9.60
CA PRO A 144 6.62 22.60 -8.88
C PRO A 144 6.87 21.97 -7.51
N ALA A 145 8.03 22.29 -6.92
CA ALA A 145 8.32 21.98 -5.53
C ALA A 145 7.30 22.60 -4.58
N ALA A 146 6.93 21.85 -3.54
CA ALA A 146 6.00 22.30 -2.54
C ALA A 146 6.41 21.76 -1.16
N HIS A 147 5.93 22.41 -0.09
CA HIS A 147 6.25 22.02 1.28
C HIS A 147 7.78 21.83 1.49
N PRO A 148 8.60 22.89 1.34
CA PRO A 148 10.04 22.78 1.55
C PRO A 148 10.38 22.39 2.99
N ASP A 149 9.45 22.55 3.92
CA ASP A 149 9.55 22.23 5.35
C ASP A 149 10.86 22.75 5.99
N ASP A 150 11.33 23.91 5.52
CA ASP A 150 12.49 24.63 6.04
C ASP A 150 12.14 25.52 7.27
N LYS A 151 10.84 25.66 7.57
CA LYS A 151 10.29 26.48 8.66
C LYS A 151 9.18 25.73 9.41
N VAL A 152 9.50 24.55 9.93
CA VAL A 152 8.57 23.76 10.73
C VAL A 152 8.61 24.20 12.18
N ILE A 153 7.47 24.37 12.80
CA ILE A 153 7.31 24.93 14.14
C ILE A 153 7.21 23.80 15.17
N ILE A 154 7.95 23.90 16.27
CA ILE A 154 7.76 23.04 17.43
C ILE A 154 6.40 23.37 18.06
N HIS A 155 5.43 22.45 17.93
CA HIS A 155 4.13 22.56 18.58
C HIS A 155 4.28 22.55 20.11
N PRO A 156 3.42 23.23 20.89
CA PRO A 156 3.52 23.21 22.36
C PRO A 156 3.55 21.81 22.97
N SER A 157 2.93 20.80 22.33
CA SER A 157 3.01 19.38 22.78
C SER A 157 4.38 18.74 22.59
N ALA A 158 5.21 19.31 21.71
CA ALA A 158 6.56 18.82 21.39
C ALA A 158 7.66 19.61 22.11
N ALA A 159 7.29 20.62 22.90
CA ALA A 159 8.24 21.51 23.53
C ALA A 159 9.15 20.84 24.54
N SER A 160 10.40 21.23 24.56
CA SER A 160 11.40 20.83 25.54
C SER A 160 12.21 22.05 25.98
N PRO A 161 13.04 21.97 27.04
CA PRO A 161 13.92 23.06 27.44
C PRO A 161 14.87 23.53 26.33
N GLN A 162 15.34 22.62 25.48
CA GLN A 162 16.26 22.89 24.37
C GLN A 162 15.52 23.30 23.08
N ARG A 163 14.24 22.93 22.97
CA ARG A 163 13.35 23.30 21.86
C ARG A 163 12.00 23.78 22.38
N PRO A 164 11.93 25.05 22.90
CA PRO A 164 10.67 25.63 23.36
C PRO A 164 9.59 25.66 22.25
N ALA A 165 8.33 25.74 22.65
CA ALA A 165 7.23 25.95 21.72
C ALA A 165 7.47 27.17 20.82
N GLY A 166 7.17 27.06 19.53
CA GLY A 166 7.43 28.10 18.54
C GLY A 166 8.85 28.10 17.96
N THR A 167 9.77 27.28 18.48
CA THR A 167 11.08 27.08 17.84
C THR A 167 10.89 26.58 16.41
N VAL A 168 11.65 27.17 15.48
CA VAL A 168 11.62 26.77 14.06
C VAL A 168 12.77 25.82 13.77
N ILE A 169 12.45 24.70 13.09
CA ILE A 169 13.40 23.71 12.62
C ILE A 169 13.21 23.47 11.13
N ALA A 170 14.17 22.84 10.47
CA ALA A 170 14.05 22.35 9.10
C ALA A 170 13.84 20.83 9.10
N SER A 171 12.86 20.34 8.32
CA SER A 171 12.55 18.92 8.15
C SER A 171 12.09 18.62 6.70
N PRO A 172 12.97 18.91 5.69
CA PRO A 172 12.62 18.80 4.28
C PRO A 172 12.59 17.35 3.80
N GLY A 173 11.95 17.12 2.65
CA GLY A 173 11.90 15.83 1.97
C GLY A 173 10.83 14.90 2.54
N GLY A 174 10.93 13.61 2.17
CA GLY A 174 9.94 12.58 2.49
C GLY A 174 8.76 12.55 1.54
N TRP A 175 7.83 11.66 1.80
CA TRP A 175 6.62 11.47 1.02
C TRP A 175 5.39 12.07 1.71
N TYR A 176 4.45 12.59 0.94
CA TYR A 176 3.08 12.74 1.43
C TYR A 176 2.53 11.36 1.79
N ASP A 177 1.77 11.29 2.88
CA ASP A 177 1.34 10.03 3.47
C ASP A 177 0.26 9.32 2.66
N ALA A 178 -0.80 10.06 2.35
CA ALA A 178 -1.99 9.48 1.72
C ALA A 178 -2.59 10.46 0.70
N GLY A 179 -3.91 10.62 0.70
CA GLY A 179 -4.57 11.66 -0.08
C GLY A 179 -4.30 13.08 0.42
N ASP A 180 -3.66 13.24 1.57
CA ASP A 180 -3.29 14.51 2.20
C ASP A 180 -1.81 14.89 1.98
N TYR A 181 -1.36 15.98 2.62
CA TYR A 181 -0.01 16.54 2.48
C TYR A 181 0.83 16.46 3.76
N ASN A 182 0.40 15.68 4.74
CA ASN A 182 1.14 15.49 5.98
C ASN A 182 2.12 14.31 5.89
N LYS A 183 3.00 14.18 6.88
CA LYS A 183 4.02 13.13 6.96
C LYS A 183 4.03 12.53 8.36
N TYR A 184 3.98 11.20 8.46
CA TYR A 184 3.83 10.47 9.72
C TYR A 184 4.96 9.45 9.86
N ILE A 185 5.62 9.44 11.02
CA ILE A 185 6.77 8.53 11.25
C ILE A 185 6.33 7.08 11.33
N VAL A 186 5.25 6.79 12.05
CA VAL A 186 4.74 5.41 12.20
C VAL A 186 4.45 4.80 10.83
N ASN A 187 3.68 5.51 9.99
CA ASN A 187 3.33 5.00 8.67
C ASN A 187 4.52 4.94 7.70
N SER A 188 5.44 5.92 7.77
CA SER A 188 6.69 5.90 6.98
C SER A 188 7.63 4.78 7.41
N GLY A 189 7.73 4.52 8.72
CA GLY A 189 8.52 3.42 9.28
C GLY A 189 8.02 2.07 8.78
N PHE A 190 6.72 1.83 8.93
CA PHE A 190 6.07 0.65 8.37
C PHE A 190 6.35 0.46 6.87
N THR A 191 6.11 1.53 6.08
CA THR A 191 6.27 1.51 4.62
C THR A 191 7.70 1.16 4.21
N CYS A 192 8.69 1.89 4.74
CA CYS A 192 10.11 1.64 4.44
C CYS A 192 10.55 0.27 4.96
N GLY A 193 10.10 -0.15 6.14
CA GLY A 193 10.42 -1.44 6.74
C GLY A 193 9.95 -2.60 5.86
N LEU A 194 8.69 -2.60 5.44
CA LEU A 194 8.13 -3.65 4.57
C LEU A 194 8.87 -3.72 3.22
N MET A 195 9.16 -2.57 2.63
CA MET A 195 9.86 -2.49 1.35
C MET A 195 11.32 -2.98 1.48
N LEU A 196 12.04 -2.58 2.52
CA LEU A 196 13.44 -2.99 2.74
C LEU A 196 13.57 -4.47 3.08
N GLU A 197 12.66 -5.04 3.88
CA GLU A 197 12.66 -6.49 4.17
C GLU A 197 12.42 -7.32 2.90
N ASN A 198 11.55 -6.86 2.01
CA ASN A 198 11.34 -7.54 0.74
C ASN A 198 12.52 -7.38 -0.23
N TYR A 199 13.23 -6.23 -0.19
CA TYR A 199 14.45 -6.07 -0.96
C TYR A 199 15.50 -7.15 -0.62
N ILE A 200 15.62 -7.55 0.65
CA ILE A 200 16.60 -8.55 1.09
C ILE A 200 16.39 -9.89 0.37
N VAL A 201 15.17 -10.32 0.18
CA VAL A 201 14.85 -11.63 -0.44
C VAL A 201 14.73 -11.58 -1.97
N ASN A 202 14.42 -10.42 -2.53
CA ASN A 202 14.22 -10.22 -3.97
C ASN A 202 15.24 -9.24 -4.59
N LYS A 203 16.44 -9.16 -4.00
CA LYS A 203 17.48 -8.20 -4.37
C LYS A 203 17.71 -8.10 -5.87
N ALA A 204 17.91 -9.24 -6.56
CA ALA A 204 18.22 -9.26 -7.99
C ALA A 204 17.11 -8.63 -8.86
N TYR A 205 15.85 -8.82 -8.47
CA TYR A 205 14.71 -8.23 -9.16
C TYR A 205 14.70 -6.69 -9.01
N TYR A 206 14.86 -6.21 -7.77
CA TYR A 206 14.86 -4.77 -7.51
C TYR A 206 16.11 -4.07 -8.06
N ASP A 207 17.28 -4.74 -8.08
CA ASP A 207 18.50 -4.21 -8.70
C ASP A 207 18.34 -3.98 -10.21
N SER A 208 17.47 -4.76 -10.87
CA SER A 208 17.17 -4.63 -12.29
C SER A 208 16.01 -3.68 -12.61
N MET A 209 15.25 -3.25 -11.60
CA MET A 209 14.08 -2.37 -11.77
C MET A 209 14.54 -0.95 -12.08
N THR A 210 14.06 -0.41 -13.19
CA THR A 210 14.30 0.99 -13.58
C THR A 210 13.02 1.79 -13.38
N LEU A 211 13.09 2.87 -12.60
CA LEU A 211 11.94 3.71 -12.28
C LEU A 211 11.90 5.01 -13.11
N ASN A 212 12.99 5.39 -13.75
CA ASN A 212 13.14 6.70 -14.39
C ASN A 212 12.84 7.84 -13.39
N ILE A 213 13.65 7.92 -12.35
CA ILE A 213 13.66 8.97 -11.32
C ILE A 213 14.95 9.79 -11.45
N PRO A 214 15.09 10.96 -10.78
CA PRO A 214 16.30 11.78 -10.89
C PRO A 214 17.61 11.07 -10.57
N GLU A 215 17.55 10.04 -9.74
CA GLU A 215 18.69 9.24 -9.30
C GLU A 215 19.03 8.09 -10.27
N THR A 216 18.15 7.75 -11.22
CA THR A 216 18.37 6.63 -12.17
C THR A 216 19.72 6.73 -12.86
N GLY A 217 20.49 5.64 -12.80
CA GLY A 217 21.80 5.53 -13.43
C GLY A 217 22.98 5.85 -12.52
N ASN A 218 22.77 6.08 -11.22
CA ASN A 218 23.83 6.09 -10.21
C ASN A 218 24.21 4.64 -9.81
N ASP A 219 25.08 4.46 -8.80
CA ASP A 219 25.54 3.15 -8.32
C ASP A 219 24.57 2.47 -7.34
N ILE A 220 23.38 3.05 -7.10
CA ILE A 220 22.35 2.54 -6.18
C ILE A 220 21.12 2.15 -7.02
N PRO A 221 20.48 1.01 -6.76
CA PRO A 221 19.21 0.67 -7.42
C PRO A 221 18.14 1.74 -7.20
N ASP A 222 17.39 2.11 -8.25
CA ASP A 222 16.32 3.11 -8.19
C ASP A 222 15.32 2.85 -7.05
N TYR A 223 15.02 1.57 -6.77
CA TYR A 223 14.17 1.16 -5.66
C TYR A 223 14.70 1.65 -4.31
N LEU A 224 15.99 1.50 -4.07
CA LEU A 224 16.63 1.98 -2.84
C LEU A 224 16.77 3.50 -2.82
N ASP A 225 17.05 4.13 -3.96
CA ASP A 225 17.11 5.59 -4.04
C ASP A 225 15.77 6.23 -3.65
N GLU A 226 14.65 5.64 -4.10
CA GLU A 226 13.34 6.15 -3.73
C GLU A 226 13.07 6.01 -2.22
N ILE A 227 13.42 4.87 -1.62
CA ILE A 227 13.29 4.67 -0.17
C ILE A 227 14.22 5.62 0.59
N MET A 228 15.44 5.84 0.11
CA MET A 228 16.42 6.76 0.71
C MET A 228 15.86 8.19 0.83
N TYR A 229 15.03 8.62 -0.13
CA TYR A 229 14.41 9.95 -0.08
C TYR A 229 13.58 10.15 1.19
N ASN A 230 12.79 9.14 1.56
CA ASN A 230 11.99 9.19 2.79
C ASN A 230 12.81 8.97 4.07
N LEU A 231 13.79 8.07 4.03
CA LEU A 231 14.68 7.81 5.18
C LEU A 231 15.46 9.07 5.60
N LYS A 232 15.90 9.88 4.64
CA LYS A 232 16.57 11.15 4.92
C LYS A 232 15.65 12.14 5.65
N TRP A 233 14.36 12.20 5.28
CA TRP A 233 13.38 12.98 6.01
C TRP A 233 13.18 12.43 7.43
N MET A 234 13.00 11.11 7.59
CA MET A 234 12.82 10.50 8.90
C MET A 234 13.93 10.89 9.87
N LEU A 235 15.19 10.93 9.44
CA LEU A 235 16.33 11.36 10.27
C LEU A 235 16.14 12.79 10.82
N THR A 236 15.47 13.68 10.11
CA THR A 236 15.21 15.06 10.56
C THR A 236 14.17 15.14 11.67
N MET A 237 13.37 14.09 11.85
CA MET A 237 12.30 13.99 12.84
C MET A 237 12.79 13.56 14.23
N GLN A 238 14.06 13.19 14.36
CA GLN A 238 14.67 12.90 15.65
C GLN A 238 15.11 14.19 16.36
N ASP A 239 14.74 14.32 17.63
CA ASP A 239 15.28 15.40 18.46
C ASP A 239 16.75 15.11 18.80
N PRO A 240 17.71 15.94 18.39
CA PRO A 240 19.12 15.70 18.61
C PRO A 240 19.54 15.74 20.09
N TYR A 241 18.74 16.36 20.96
CA TYR A 241 19.07 16.57 22.37
C TYR A 241 18.77 15.34 23.24
N ASP A 242 17.65 14.66 22.99
CA ASP A 242 17.25 13.50 23.80
C ASP A 242 17.11 12.20 22.99
N GLY A 243 17.11 12.27 21.66
CA GLY A 243 17.00 11.11 20.78
C GLY A 243 15.58 10.65 20.50
N GLY A 244 14.57 11.21 21.16
CA GLY A 244 13.16 10.91 20.88
C GLY A 244 12.73 11.39 19.50
N VAL A 245 11.67 10.80 18.95
CA VAL A 245 11.21 11.07 17.59
C VAL A 245 9.84 11.72 17.61
N TYR A 246 9.68 12.82 16.88
CA TYR A 246 8.38 13.48 16.73
C TYR A 246 7.44 12.62 15.93
N HIS A 247 6.19 12.49 16.40
CA HIS A 247 5.22 11.55 15.86
C HIS A 247 4.85 11.84 14.39
N LYS A 248 4.64 13.11 14.06
CA LYS A 248 4.33 13.57 12.70
C LYS A 248 4.74 15.00 12.44
N LEU A 249 4.85 15.34 11.15
CA LEU A 249 4.95 16.69 10.61
C LEU A 249 3.64 17.02 9.89
N THR A 250 2.91 18.03 10.35
CA THR A 250 1.51 18.23 9.97
C THR A 250 1.11 19.70 9.93
N THR A 251 0.05 20.00 9.19
CA THR A 251 -0.75 21.21 9.34
C THR A 251 -1.77 21.04 10.48
N PRO A 252 -2.36 22.11 11.03
CA PRO A 252 -3.42 22.03 12.03
C PRO A 252 -4.65 21.25 11.53
N SER A 253 -5.03 21.44 10.26
CA SER A 253 -6.13 20.75 9.59
C SER A 253 -5.71 20.30 8.21
N PHE A 254 -6.47 19.37 7.62
CA PHE A 254 -6.26 18.97 6.23
C PHE A 254 -6.45 20.16 5.29
N GLU A 255 -5.61 20.26 4.27
CA GLU A 255 -5.79 21.19 3.16
C GLU A 255 -7.01 20.79 2.31
N GLY A 256 -7.55 21.73 1.55
CA GLY A 256 -8.56 21.45 0.53
C GLY A 256 -8.00 20.64 -0.65
N PHE A 257 -8.84 20.37 -1.62
CA PHE A 257 -8.41 19.78 -2.90
C PHE A 257 -7.79 20.86 -3.79
N VAL A 258 -6.54 21.21 -3.48
CA VAL A 258 -5.71 22.19 -4.18
C VAL A 258 -4.34 21.59 -4.42
N MET A 259 -3.58 22.11 -5.38
CA MET A 259 -2.21 21.65 -5.62
C MET A 259 -1.30 21.97 -4.41
N PRO A 260 -0.28 21.14 -4.13
CA PRO A 260 0.56 21.33 -2.93
C PRO A 260 1.26 22.70 -2.87
N ALA A 261 1.57 23.30 -4.03
CA ALA A 261 2.20 24.63 -4.10
C ALA A 261 1.26 25.78 -3.70
N GLU A 262 -0.04 25.53 -3.60
CA GLU A 262 -1.06 26.49 -3.19
C GLU A 262 -1.35 26.42 -1.67
N CYS A 263 -0.72 25.48 -0.96
CA CYS A 263 -0.89 25.29 0.48
C CYS A 263 -0.03 26.29 1.26
N HIS A 264 -0.64 26.96 2.24
CA HIS A 264 0.00 28.02 3.02
C HIS A 264 -0.17 27.88 4.53
N GLN A 265 -0.80 26.80 5.01
CA GLN A 265 -0.94 26.57 6.46
C GLN A 265 0.46 26.38 7.11
N PRO A 266 0.66 26.86 8.35
CA PRO A 266 1.89 26.58 9.08
C PRO A 266 2.03 25.09 9.35
N ARG A 267 3.28 24.60 9.32
CA ARG A 267 3.60 23.20 9.55
C ARG A 267 4.24 23.02 10.92
N TYR A 268 3.84 21.95 11.61
CA TYR A 268 4.25 21.64 12.98
C TYR A 268 4.81 20.22 13.08
N VAL A 269 5.80 20.04 13.95
CA VAL A 269 6.06 18.74 14.57
C VAL A 269 5.36 18.69 15.93
N VAL A 270 4.70 17.56 16.22
CA VAL A 270 3.93 17.33 17.44
C VAL A 270 4.69 16.45 18.42
N GLN A 271 4.10 16.14 19.58
CA GLN A 271 4.73 15.37 20.64
C GLN A 271 5.46 14.12 20.08
N LYS A 272 6.50 13.69 20.77
CA LYS A 272 7.18 12.42 20.57
C LYS A 272 6.30 11.27 21.06
N SER A 273 6.46 10.08 20.47
CA SER A 273 5.76 8.89 20.94
C SER A 273 6.68 7.67 20.97
N THR A 274 6.32 6.68 21.77
CA THR A 274 7.06 5.43 21.86
C THR A 274 7.03 4.66 20.55
N ALA A 275 5.85 4.56 19.89
CA ALA A 275 5.72 3.94 18.59
C ALA A 275 6.62 4.61 17.54
N ALA A 276 6.53 5.95 17.37
CA ALA A 276 7.37 6.67 16.41
C ALA A 276 8.88 6.48 16.68
N ALA A 277 9.31 6.43 17.95
CA ALA A 277 10.71 6.22 18.29
C ALA A 277 11.18 4.79 17.96
N LEU A 278 10.35 3.79 18.19
CA LEU A 278 10.68 2.39 17.92
C LEU A 278 10.62 2.05 16.43
N ASP A 279 9.58 2.50 15.71
CA ASP A 279 9.49 2.32 14.26
C ASP A 279 10.64 3.01 13.53
N PHE A 280 11.01 4.21 13.97
CA PHE A 280 12.20 4.89 13.48
C PHE A 280 13.47 4.07 13.79
N ALA A 281 13.63 3.55 15.01
CA ALA A 281 14.80 2.77 15.38
C ALA A 281 14.93 1.49 14.54
N ALA A 282 13.83 0.76 14.35
CA ALA A 282 13.77 -0.43 13.50
C ALA A 282 14.17 -0.09 12.06
N THR A 283 13.49 0.88 11.47
CA THR A 283 13.69 1.29 10.07
C THR A 283 15.12 1.78 9.83
N MET A 284 15.70 2.57 10.73
CA MET A 284 17.06 3.07 10.58
C MET A 284 18.13 1.98 10.76
N ALA A 285 17.92 1.03 11.66
CA ALA A 285 18.81 -0.11 11.84
C ALA A 285 18.78 -1.04 10.60
N LEU A 286 17.58 -1.36 10.11
CA LEU A 286 17.40 -2.12 8.87
C LEU A 286 18.02 -1.41 7.67
N ALA A 287 17.78 -0.11 7.50
CA ALA A 287 18.37 0.69 6.44
C ALA A 287 19.91 0.67 6.49
N ALA A 288 20.50 0.86 7.67
CA ALA A 288 21.95 0.81 7.83
C ALA A 288 22.52 -0.54 7.31
N ARG A 289 21.83 -1.66 7.55
CA ARG A 289 22.22 -3.00 7.07
C ARG A 289 22.03 -3.16 5.56
N VAL A 290 20.91 -2.70 5.01
CA VAL A 290 20.59 -2.84 3.57
C VAL A 290 21.49 -1.97 2.70
N TYR A 291 21.81 -0.75 3.13
CA TYR A 291 22.63 0.18 2.36
C TYR A 291 24.15 0.00 2.59
N ALA A 292 24.58 -0.84 3.55
CA ALA A 292 25.99 -1.08 3.84
C ALA A 292 26.85 -1.51 2.62
N PRO A 293 26.31 -2.29 1.64
CA PRO A 293 27.08 -2.66 0.44
C PRO A 293 27.39 -1.50 -0.51
N TYR A 294 26.72 -0.35 -0.35
CA TYR A 294 26.87 0.80 -1.24
C TYR A 294 27.80 1.85 -0.64
N PRO A 295 29.05 2.03 -1.16
CA PRO A 295 30.03 2.96 -0.57
C PRO A 295 29.55 4.39 -0.44
N ALA A 296 28.73 4.86 -1.39
CA ALA A 296 28.13 6.20 -1.38
C ALA A 296 27.20 6.42 -0.16
N CYS A 297 26.68 5.34 0.44
CA CYS A 297 25.78 5.39 1.61
C CYS A 297 26.53 5.26 2.95
N GLY A 298 27.86 5.15 2.96
CA GLY A 298 28.62 4.85 4.17
C GLY A 298 28.43 5.84 5.33
N GLN A 299 28.26 7.14 5.04
CA GLN A 299 27.96 8.13 6.08
C GLN A 299 26.52 7.99 6.58
N PHE A 300 25.56 7.80 5.67
CA PHE A 300 24.15 7.55 6.02
C PHE A 300 24.02 6.33 6.95
N CYS A 301 24.69 5.21 6.64
CA CYS A 301 24.62 4.00 7.47
C CYS A 301 25.13 4.26 8.91
N LYS A 302 26.21 5.03 9.07
CA LYS A 302 26.73 5.41 10.39
C LYS A 302 25.76 6.30 11.16
N ASP A 303 25.16 7.27 10.49
CA ASP A 303 24.21 8.18 11.11
C ASP A 303 22.91 7.45 11.47
N ALA A 304 22.41 6.58 10.59
CA ALA A 304 21.21 5.79 10.78
C ALA A 304 21.31 4.86 12.00
N ILE A 305 22.39 4.05 12.10
CA ILE A 305 22.54 3.14 13.26
C ILE A 305 22.73 3.89 14.57
N LYS A 306 23.44 5.02 14.57
CA LYS A 306 23.58 5.88 15.72
C LYS A 306 22.22 6.49 16.14
N ALA A 307 21.43 6.95 15.18
CA ALA A 307 20.10 7.49 15.40
C ALA A 307 19.14 6.42 15.93
N ALA A 308 19.18 5.20 15.35
CA ALA A 308 18.42 4.05 15.81
C ALA A 308 18.67 3.73 17.30
N GLY A 309 19.93 3.65 17.69
CA GLY A 309 20.30 3.37 19.09
C GLY A 309 19.81 4.46 20.06
N LYS A 310 19.86 5.74 19.66
CA LYS A 310 19.34 6.85 20.48
C LYS A 310 17.79 6.80 20.61
N ALA A 311 17.08 6.53 19.52
CA ALA A 311 15.63 6.45 19.53
C ALA A 311 15.15 5.27 20.38
N TYR A 312 15.80 4.12 20.25
CA TYR A 312 15.54 2.94 21.08
C TYR A 312 15.79 3.22 22.57
N ALA A 313 16.91 3.86 22.92
CA ALA A 313 17.22 4.24 24.30
C ALA A 313 16.19 5.21 24.88
N TRP A 314 15.72 6.16 24.06
CA TRP A 314 14.63 7.06 24.45
C TRP A 314 13.35 6.29 24.72
N ALA A 315 12.96 5.35 23.84
CA ALA A 315 11.77 4.52 24.01
C ALA A 315 11.84 3.65 25.27
N VAL A 316 13.01 3.07 25.57
CA VAL A 316 13.22 2.31 26.82
C VAL A 316 13.02 3.20 28.07
N ALA A 317 13.47 4.44 28.02
CA ALA A 317 13.27 5.41 29.09
C ALA A 317 11.82 5.94 29.17
N HIS A 318 11.07 5.84 28.06
CA HIS A 318 9.70 6.32 27.90
C HIS A 318 8.80 5.23 27.28
N PRO A 319 8.58 4.09 27.95
CA PRO A 319 8.02 2.88 27.33
C PRO A 319 6.51 2.94 27.05
N ALA A 320 5.82 4.02 27.41
CA ALA A 320 4.36 4.12 27.34
C ALA A 320 3.88 5.53 26.97
N VAL A 321 4.62 6.24 26.13
CA VAL A 321 4.20 7.57 25.62
C VAL A 321 3.38 7.38 24.36
N ALA A 322 2.07 7.17 24.51
CA ALA A 322 1.13 7.13 23.41
C ALA A 322 0.86 8.53 22.82
N TYR A 323 0.71 8.60 21.51
CA TYR A 323 0.17 9.77 20.85
C TYR A 323 -1.37 9.71 20.89
N ARG A 324 -1.96 10.55 21.74
CA ARG A 324 -3.43 10.67 21.87
C ARG A 324 -3.85 12.06 21.43
N GLN A 325 -4.23 12.18 20.16
CA GLN A 325 -4.48 13.48 19.53
C GLN A 325 -5.54 14.31 20.26
N ASP A 326 -6.66 13.70 20.65
CA ASP A 326 -7.74 14.41 21.35
C ASP A 326 -7.32 14.90 22.74
N GLU A 327 -6.50 14.12 23.46
CA GLU A 327 -5.95 14.53 24.75
C GLU A 327 -4.90 15.65 24.60
N MET A 328 -4.10 15.57 23.55
CA MET A 328 -3.15 16.63 23.20
C MET A 328 -3.87 17.95 22.90
N ASN A 329 -4.95 17.90 22.11
CA ASN A 329 -5.74 19.07 21.70
C ASN A 329 -6.44 19.79 22.86
N LYS A 330 -6.81 19.04 23.92
CA LYS A 330 -7.36 19.63 25.16
C LYS A 330 -6.36 20.51 25.89
N ARG A 331 -5.05 20.25 25.75
CA ARG A 331 -3.97 20.89 26.51
C ARG A 331 -3.18 21.91 25.70
N HIS A 332 -3.11 21.74 24.37
CA HIS A 332 -2.23 22.49 23.48
C HIS A 332 -2.97 23.09 22.29
N LYS A 333 -2.47 24.23 21.81
CA LYS A 333 -3.00 24.92 20.61
C LYS A 333 -1.85 25.27 19.67
N PRO A 334 -2.11 25.32 18.33
CA PRO A 334 -3.39 25.07 17.68
C PRO A 334 -3.82 23.61 17.83
N GLU A 335 -5.13 23.35 17.72
CA GLU A 335 -5.61 21.96 17.61
C GLU A 335 -5.11 21.33 16.32
N ILE A 336 -4.79 20.03 16.37
CA ILE A 336 -4.36 19.23 15.23
C ILE A 336 -5.47 18.20 14.95
N VAL A 337 -6.07 18.29 13.77
CA VAL A 337 -7.21 17.43 13.39
C VAL A 337 -6.93 16.61 12.13
N THR A 338 -5.66 16.40 11.81
CA THR A 338 -5.20 15.50 10.73
C THR A 338 -5.09 14.06 11.24
N GLY A 339 -4.70 13.09 10.39
CA GLY A 339 -4.56 11.68 10.77
C GLY A 339 -3.76 11.51 12.07
N ALA A 340 -4.19 10.61 12.93
CA ALA A 340 -3.57 10.41 14.24
C ALA A 340 -2.46 9.36 14.20
N TYR A 341 -2.70 8.19 13.62
CA TYR A 341 -1.82 7.02 13.72
C TYR A 341 -1.45 6.72 15.17
N ASP A 342 -2.48 6.79 16.03
CA ASP A 342 -2.38 6.56 17.46
C ASP A 342 -2.26 5.07 17.75
N ASP A 343 -1.26 4.71 18.55
CA ASP A 343 -1.03 3.39 19.07
C ASP A 343 -0.89 3.44 20.58
N GLU A 344 -1.39 2.41 21.27
CA GLU A 344 -1.36 2.29 22.72
C GLU A 344 -0.66 1.01 23.19
N SER A 345 -0.25 0.14 22.26
CA SER A 345 0.49 -1.10 22.55
C SER A 345 1.82 -1.06 21.80
N PHE A 346 2.92 -1.18 22.49
CA PHE A 346 4.27 -0.99 21.90
C PHE A 346 5.12 -2.26 21.95
N THR A 347 4.53 -3.40 22.30
CA THR A 347 5.27 -4.67 22.40
C THR A 347 5.80 -5.13 21.06
N ASP A 348 5.05 -4.92 20.01
CA ASP A 348 5.36 -5.29 18.64
C ASP A 348 6.43 -4.37 18.03
N GLU A 349 6.40 -3.06 18.35
CA GLU A 349 7.47 -2.14 17.94
C GLU A 349 8.77 -2.43 18.71
N PHE A 350 8.70 -2.76 20.02
CA PHE A 350 9.88 -3.24 20.76
C PHE A 350 10.44 -4.50 20.14
N PHE A 351 9.59 -5.44 19.73
CA PHE A 351 10.03 -6.66 19.05
C PHE A 351 10.76 -6.34 17.74
N TRP A 352 10.15 -5.54 16.87
CA TRP A 352 10.73 -5.19 15.59
C TRP A 352 12.02 -4.39 15.75
N ALA A 353 12.02 -3.32 16.56
CA ALA A 353 13.20 -2.50 16.76
C ALA A 353 14.37 -3.28 17.37
N ALA A 354 14.11 -4.10 18.38
CA ALA A 354 15.15 -4.94 18.97
C ALA A 354 15.68 -6.00 17.99
N THR A 355 14.80 -6.59 17.16
CA THR A 355 15.20 -7.51 16.09
C THR A 355 16.16 -6.83 15.11
N GLU A 356 15.81 -5.66 14.57
CA GLU A 356 16.61 -4.97 13.58
C GLU A 356 17.95 -4.47 14.14
N LEU A 357 17.94 -3.97 15.37
CA LEU A 357 19.17 -3.57 16.07
C LEU A 357 20.07 -4.78 16.30
N TYR A 358 19.55 -5.92 16.74
CA TYR A 358 20.34 -7.15 16.87
C TYR A 358 20.94 -7.59 15.54
N LEU A 359 20.13 -7.70 14.49
CA LEU A 359 20.58 -8.15 13.18
C LEU A 359 21.63 -7.21 12.54
N THR A 360 21.67 -5.96 12.96
CA THR A 360 22.61 -4.96 12.44
C THR A 360 23.87 -4.82 13.28
N THR A 361 23.75 -4.91 14.62
CA THR A 361 24.88 -4.66 15.54
C THR A 361 25.52 -5.94 16.11
N GLY A 362 24.74 -7.02 16.21
CA GLY A 362 25.14 -8.25 16.91
C GLY A 362 25.11 -8.16 18.44
N GLU A 363 24.55 -7.09 19.02
CA GLU A 363 24.51 -6.90 20.47
C GLU A 363 23.47 -7.80 21.13
N GLU A 364 23.89 -8.70 22.02
CA GLU A 364 23.07 -9.70 22.73
C GLU A 364 21.91 -9.08 23.56
N SER A 365 22.05 -7.86 24.04
CA SER A 365 21.00 -7.15 24.78
C SER A 365 19.74 -6.96 23.93
N TYR A 366 19.87 -6.70 22.63
CA TYR A 366 18.75 -6.59 21.71
C TYR A 366 18.14 -7.96 21.42
N LEU A 367 18.93 -9.03 21.31
CA LEU A 367 18.41 -10.39 21.14
C LEU A 367 17.53 -10.81 22.33
N LEU A 368 17.98 -10.51 23.54
CA LEU A 368 17.19 -10.78 24.75
C LEU A 368 15.84 -10.04 24.74
N GLN A 369 15.85 -8.77 24.33
CA GLN A 369 14.62 -7.97 24.23
C GLN A 369 13.71 -8.48 23.10
N ALA A 370 14.23 -8.76 21.93
CA ALA A 370 13.48 -9.33 20.81
C ALA A 370 12.82 -10.67 21.20
N THR A 371 13.56 -11.52 21.92
CA THR A 371 13.04 -12.80 22.40
C THR A 371 11.91 -12.62 23.43
N ALA A 372 12.05 -11.64 24.32
CA ALA A 372 11.07 -11.36 25.38
C ALA A 372 9.76 -10.79 24.82
N THR A 373 9.82 -10.02 23.75
CA THR A 373 8.65 -9.34 23.13
C THR A 373 8.12 -10.06 21.88
N MET A 374 8.71 -11.20 21.53
CA MET A 374 8.33 -11.96 20.34
C MET A 374 6.85 -12.38 20.36
N PRO A 375 6.10 -12.17 19.26
CA PRO A 375 4.70 -12.54 19.18
C PRO A 375 4.50 -14.04 19.28
N GLN A 376 3.37 -14.44 19.85
CA GLN A 376 2.97 -15.85 19.97
C GLN A 376 2.47 -16.42 18.63
N ARG A 377 1.97 -15.56 17.74
CA ARG A 377 1.42 -15.91 16.43
C ARG A 377 1.89 -14.91 15.40
N PHE A 378 2.02 -15.35 14.17
CA PHE A 378 2.19 -14.48 13.03
C PHE A 378 0.90 -13.69 12.78
N SER A 379 1.04 -12.38 12.55
CA SER A 379 0.01 -11.48 12.02
C SER A 379 0.51 -10.84 10.72
N VAL A 380 -0.39 -10.55 9.81
CA VAL A 380 -0.07 -9.66 8.68
C VAL A 380 0.21 -8.28 9.28
N PRO A 381 1.39 -7.71 9.08
CA PRO A 381 1.74 -6.45 9.73
C PRO A 381 0.85 -5.30 9.26
N THR A 382 0.57 -4.36 10.14
CA THR A 382 -0.09 -3.08 9.87
C THR A 382 0.73 -1.96 10.52
N TRP A 383 0.37 -0.70 10.29
CA TRP A 383 1.03 0.41 10.98
C TRP A 383 0.80 0.39 12.52
N GLY A 384 -0.25 -0.27 12.99
CA GLY A 384 -0.56 -0.44 14.42
C GLY A 384 -0.29 -1.86 14.95
N ASP A 385 0.31 -2.75 14.15
CA ASP A 385 0.87 -4.05 14.57
C ASP A 385 2.04 -4.40 13.63
N VAL A 386 3.22 -3.96 13.99
CA VAL A 386 4.44 -4.14 13.20
C VAL A 386 5.18 -5.46 13.48
N ALA A 387 4.66 -6.30 14.38
CA ALA A 387 5.29 -7.58 14.73
C ALA A 387 5.57 -8.47 13.52
N GLY A 388 4.69 -8.41 12.51
CA GLY A 388 4.87 -9.16 11.27
C GLY A 388 6.12 -8.76 10.50
N ILE A 389 6.56 -7.48 10.52
CA ILE A 389 7.81 -7.04 9.87
C ILE A 389 9.02 -7.61 10.64
N GLY A 390 9.02 -7.52 11.97
CA GLY A 390 10.04 -8.16 12.79
C GLY A 390 10.11 -9.69 12.57
N ALA A 391 8.96 -10.35 12.36
CA ALA A 391 8.92 -11.76 11.99
C ALA A 391 9.55 -12.01 10.60
N MET A 392 9.25 -11.16 9.61
CA MET A 392 9.83 -11.23 8.26
C MET A 392 11.37 -11.12 8.30
N ALA A 393 11.93 -10.26 9.16
CA ALA A 393 13.38 -10.15 9.34
C ALA A 393 14.03 -11.49 9.74
N TRP A 394 13.41 -12.24 10.67
CA TRP A 394 13.86 -13.58 11.03
C TRP A 394 13.66 -14.61 9.92
N LEU A 395 12.52 -14.57 9.23
CA LEU A 395 12.22 -15.48 8.11
C LEU A 395 13.18 -15.25 6.92
N ASN A 396 13.60 -14.02 6.69
CA ASN A 396 14.58 -13.67 5.63
C ASN A 396 15.94 -14.33 5.85
N LEU A 397 16.36 -14.56 7.10
CA LEU A 397 17.57 -15.32 7.39
C LEU A 397 17.43 -16.78 6.93
N GLU A 398 16.30 -17.41 7.21
CA GLU A 398 16.02 -18.79 6.76
C GLU A 398 15.98 -18.88 5.23
N ILE A 399 15.26 -17.99 4.55
CA ILE A 399 15.15 -17.94 3.09
C ILE A 399 16.54 -17.73 2.44
N SER A 400 17.38 -16.90 3.06
CA SER A 400 18.74 -16.62 2.59
C SER A 400 19.77 -17.70 2.95
N GLY A 401 19.37 -18.78 3.64
CA GLY A 401 20.27 -19.85 4.11
C GLY A 401 21.24 -19.43 5.20
N LYS A 402 21.04 -18.26 5.79
CA LYS A 402 21.81 -17.75 6.93
C LYS A 402 21.11 -18.21 8.20
N LYS A 403 21.52 -19.36 8.74
CA LYS A 403 20.99 -19.80 10.04
C LYS A 403 21.62 -18.96 11.14
N PRO A 404 20.83 -18.20 11.90
CA PRO A 404 21.32 -17.69 13.18
C PRO A 404 21.55 -18.90 14.10
N ASP A 405 22.65 -18.90 14.84
CA ASP A 405 22.91 -19.92 15.86
C ASP A 405 21.69 -19.99 16.79
N SER A 406 20.93 -21.07 16.61
CA SER A 406 19.77 -21.50 17.41
C SER A 406 18.84 -20.40 17.95
N THR A 407 17.78 -20.08 17.23
CA THR A 407 16.68 -19.38 17.86
C THR A 407 15.43 -20.26 17.85
N PRO A 408 14.94 -20.68 19.04
CA PRO A 408 13.59 -21.28 19.18
C PRO A 408 12.50 -20.40 18.58
N CYS A 409 12.83 -19.16 18.34
CA CYS A 409 12.06 -18.08 17.80
C CYS A 409 11.63 -18.33 16.35
N THR A 410 12.53 -18.68 15.47
CA THR A 410 12.27 -18.85 14.03
C THR A 410 11.30 -20.00 13.78
N GLU A 411 11.44 -21.11 14.50
CA GLU A 411 10.54 -22.28 14.33
C GLU A 411 9.10 -21.95 14.74
N ARG A 412 8.90 -21.18 15.81
CA ARG A 412 7.55 -20.75 16.22
C ARG A 412 6.91 -19.84 15.17
N LEU A 413 7.66 -18.88 14.63
CA LEU A 413 7.19 -17.97 13.59
C LEU A 413 6.84 -18.73 12.30
N LYS A 414 7.70 -19.65 11.84
CA LYS A 414 7.45 -20.52 10.68
C LYS A 414 6.17 -21.35 10.84
N ASN A 415 6.01 -22.00 11.99
CA ASN A 415 4.83 -22.83 12.26
C ASN A 415 3.54 -21.99 12.32
N SER A 416 3.62 -20.81 12.90
CA SER A 416 2.48 -19.89 12.95
C SER A 416 2.13 -19.33 11.59
N LEU A 417 3.11 -18.90 10.78
CA LEU A 417 2.91 -18.47 9.41
C LEU A 417 2.27 -19.58 8.56
N LYS A 418 2.81 -20.81 8.66
CA LYS A 418 2.23 -21.97 7.94
C LYS A 418 0.76 -22.18 8.33
N THR A 419 0.45 -22.16 9.63
CA THR A 419 -0.94 -22.34 10.12
C THR A 419 -1.87 -21.26 9.53
N TYR A 420 -1.42 -20.00 9.51
CA TYR A 420 -2.15 -18.89 8.89
C TYR A 420 -2.37 -19.15 7.39
N CYS A 421 -1.31 -19.44 6.64
CA CYS A 421 -1.36 -19.66 5.20
C CYS A 421 -2.22 -20.87 4.82
N ASP A 422 -2.15 -21.99 5.55
CA ASP A 422 -3.01 -23.14 5.34
C ASP A 422 -4.50 -22.78 5.48
N SER A 423 -4.82 -21.93 6.48
CA SER A 423 -6.20 -21.52 6.71
C SER A 423 -6.77 -20.68 5.57
N VAL A 424 -5.99 -19.76 5.01
CA VAL A 424 -6.45 -18.88 3.92
C VAL A 424 -6.46 -19.59 2.57
N VAL A 425 -5.53 -20.53 2.31
CA VAL A 425 -5.59 -21.41 1.13
C VAL A 425 -6.84 -22.28 1.16
N LYS A 426 -7.21 -22.80 2.34
CA LYS A 426 -8.45 -23.57 2.51
C LYS A 426 -9.69 -22.70 2.24
N ALA A 427 -9.71 -21.46 2.74
CA ALA A 427 -10.83 -20.54 2.51
C ALA A 427 -11.05 -20.22 1.02
N MET A 428 -9.99 -20.16 0.22
CA MET A 428 -10.08 -19.95 -1.23
C MET A 428 -10.91 -21.02 -1.95
N GLN A 429 -10.95 -22.26 -1.45
CA GLN A 429 -11.67 -23.37 -2.10
C GLN A 429 -13.18 -23.14 -2.18
N THR A 430 -13.74 -22.39 -1.24
CA THR A 430 -15.17 -22.07 -1.15
C THR A 430 -15.49 -20.63 -1.54
N SER A 431 -14.48 -19.81 -1.76
CA SER A 431 -14.64 -18.39 -2.13
C SER A 431 -15.45 -18.21 -3.41
N ALA A 432 -16.38 -17.26 -3.40
CA ALA A 432 -17.20 -16.93 -4.57
C ALA A 432 -16.37 -16.34 -5.72
N PHE A 433 -15.30 -15.61 -5.39
CA PHE A 433 -14.39 -14.99 -6.35
C PHE A 433 -13.07 -15.77 -6.54
N ASN A 434 -12.98 -16.98 -5.99
CA ASN A 434 -11.79 -17.82 -6.06
C ASN A 434 -10.53 -17.13 -5.53
N THR A 435 -10.67 -16.42 -4.41
CA THR A 435 -9.60 -15.66 -3.73
C THR A 435 -9.50 -16.10 -2.27
N PRO A 436 -8.32 -16.03 -1.64
CA PRO A 436 -8.17 -16.38 -0.24
C PRO A 436 -8.75 -15.31 0.71
N ASN A 437 -8.81 -14.04 0.25
CA ASN A 437 -9.38 -12.89 0.95
C ASN A 437 -10.87 -12.69 0.64
N GLY A 438 -11.54 -11.86 1.42
CA GLY A 438 -12.92 -11.41 1.14
C GLY A 438 -13.98 -12.48 1.38
N ASN A 439 -13.75 -13.38 2.33
CA ASN A 439 -14.69 -14.45 2.68
C ASN A 439 -15.54 -14.14 3.91
N ARG A 440 -15.24 -13.06 4.63
CA ARG A 440 -15.91 -12.59 5.84
C ARG A 440 -16.24 -11.11 5.69
N ALA A 441 -17.29 -10.64 6.37
CA ALA A 441 -17.70 -9.24 6.32
C ALA A 441 -16.64 -8.29 6.89
N ASP A 442 -15.92 -8.72 7.92
CA ASP A 442 -14.84 -7.97 8.56
C ASP A 442 -13.52 -7.92 7.74
N ASP A 443 -13.43 -8.67 6.64
CA ASP A 443 -12.35 -8.50 5.66
C ASP A 443 -12.49 -7.17 4.90
N PHE A 444 -13.70 -6.58 4.87
CA PHE A 444 -14.02 -5.35 4.14
C PHE A 444 -14.07 -4.15 5.09
N CYS A 445 -12.91 -3.68 5.47
CA CYS A 445 -12.68 -2.56 6.38
C CYS A 445 -11.94 -1.42 5.67
N TRP A 446 -11.61 -0.37 6.39
CA TRP A 446 -10.77 0.72 5.86
C TRP A 446 -9.41 0.16 5.45
N GLY A 447 -9.02 0.35 4.18
CA GLY A 447 -7.79 -0.20 3.63
C GLY A 447 -7.83 -1.71 3.34
N SER A 448 -9.00 -2.30 3.13
CA SER A 448 -9.19 -3.76 2.94
C SER A 448 -8.32 -4.37 1.83
N ASN A 449 -8.00 -3.61 0.79
CA ASN A 449 -7.12 -4.06 -0.30
C ASN A 449 -5.66 -4.22 0.12
N SER A 450 -5.24 -3.55 1.18
CA SER A 450 -3.86 -3.62 1.69
C SER A 450 -3.64 -4.86 2.56
N GLU A 451 -3.82 -4.75 3.87
CA GLU A 451 -3.51 -5.84 4.82
C GLU A 451 -4.35 -7.10 4.60
N ARG A 452 -5.68 -6.94 4.36
CA ARG A 452 -6.62 -8.06 4.21
C ARG A 452 -6.52 -8.75 2.85
N CYS A 453 -5.84 -8.15 1.87
CA CYS A 453 -5.64 -8.72 0.54
C CYS A 453 -4.16 -8.81 0.16
N ALA A 454 -3.49 -7.69 -0.13
CA ALA A 454 -2.09 -7.70 -0.57
C ALA A 454 -1.13 -8.21 0.51
N GLY A 455 -1.33 -7.82 1.77
CA GLY A 455 -0.53 -8.31 2.91
C GLY A 455 -0.69 -9.82 3.15
N MET A 456 -1.91 -10.34 3.00
CA MET A 456 -2.15 -11.79 2.98
C MET A 456 -1.37 -12.47 1.85
N GLY A 457 -1.34 -11.86 0.65
CA GLY A 457 -0.55 -12.34 -0.48
C GLY A 457 0.95 -12.39 -0.18
N ILE A 458 1.49 -11.39 0.51
CA ILE A 458 2.90 -11.35 0.95
C ILE A 458 3.19 -12.50 1.94
N ALA A 459 2.32 -12.72 2.92
CA ALA A 459 2.48 -13.84 3.86
C ALA A 459 2.50 -15.20 3.14
N LEU A 460 1.65 -15.37 2.12
CA LEU A 460 1.64 -16.56 1.27
C LEU A 460 2.95 -16.71 0.47
N MET A 461 3.54 -15.61 -0.02
CA MET A 461 4.83 -15.64 -0.72
C MET A 461 5.98 -16.00 0.22
N TYR A 462 5.97 -15.52 1.49
CA TYR A 462 6.91 -15.98 2.51
C TYR A 462 6.81 -17.49 2.73
N GLN A 463 5.58 -18.01 2.87
CA GLN A 463 5.38 -19.44 3.07
C GLN A 463 5.79 -20.24 1.83
N TYR A 464 5.55 -19.74 0.62
CA TYR A 464 6.05 -20.33 -0.62
C TYR A 464 7.58 -20.38 -0.66
N ALA A 465 8.26 -19.28 -0.34
CA ALA A 465 9.72 -19.21 -0.31
C ALA A 465 10.36 -20.20 0.70
N LEU A 466 9.67 -20.46 1.82
CA LEU A 466 10.13 -21.41 2.84
C LEU A 466 9.86 -22.88 2.48
N SER A 467 8.78 -23.18 1.75
CA SER A 467 8.33 -24.57 1.54
C SER A 467 8.48 -25.08 0.10
N GLY A 468 8.46 -24.18 -0.89
CA GLY A 468 8.35 -24.52 -2.31
C GLY A 468 6.98 -25.03 -2.75
N GLU A 469 5.97 -24.98 -1.88
CA GLU A 469 4.62 -25.49 -2.20
C GLU A 469 3.83 -24.52 -3.07
N GLU A 470 3.57 -24.87 -4.34
CA GLU A 470 2.87 -24.03 -5.34
C GLU A 470 1.44 -23.60 -4.92
N ALA A 471 0.83 -24.26 -3.96
CA ALA A 471 -0.48 -23.87 -3.45
C ALA A 471 -0.47 -22.46 -2.85
N TYR A 472 0.60 -22.08 -2.14
CA TYR A 472 0.74 -20.76 -1.54
C TYR A 472 0.96 -19.67 -2.60
N ARG A 473 1.82 -19.95 -3.60
CA ARG A 473 2.03 -19.03 -4.71
C ARG A 473 0.75 -18.83 -5.54
N THR A 474 0.02 -19.91 -5.80
CA THR A 474 -1.29 -19.86 -6.48
C THR A 474 -2.27 -18.97 -5.71
N ALA A 475 -2.31 -19.07 -4.39
CA ALA A 475 -3.18 -18.26 -3.57
C ALA A 475 -2.71 -16.78 -3.52
N ALA A 476 -1.40 -16.51 -3.50
CA ALA A 476 -0.85 -15.17 -3.59
C ALA A 476 -1.21 -14.50 -4.94
N ILE A 477 -1.08 -15.20 -6.06
CA ILE A 477 -1.53 -14.70 -7.37
C ILE A 477 -3.03 -14.40 -7.34
N ALA A 478 -3.84 -15.21 -6.65
CA ALA A 478 -5.27 -14.99 -6.55
C ALA A 478 -5.65 -13.73 -5.77
N THR A 479 -4.82 -13.25 -4.83
CA THR A 479 -5.02 -11.93 -4.21
C THR A 479 -4.78 -10.79 -5.20
N CYS A 480 -3.75 -10.89 -6.06
CA CYS A 480 -3.54 -9.94 -7.15
C CYS A 480 -4.70 -9.97 -8.16
N ASP A 481 -5.20 -11.14 -8.52
CA ASP A 481 -6.37 -11.25 -9.42
C ASP A 481 -7.59 -10.52 -8.83
N TYR A 482 -7.78 -10.58 -7.49
CA TYR A 482 -8.81 -9.81 -6.80
C TYR A 482 -8.57 -8.31 -6.95
N LEU A 483 -7.37 -7.82 -6.65
CA LEU A 483 -7.02 -6.40 -6.76
C LEU A 483 -7.17 -5.88 -8.19
N PHE A 484 -6.96 -6.73 -9.18
CA PHE A 484 -6.99 -6.37 -10.59
C PHE A 484 -8.33 -6.64 -11.29
N GLY A 485 -9.42 -6.89 -10.54
CA GLY A 485 -10.78 -6.89 -11.07
C GLY A 485 -11.55 -8.20 -10.95
N ARG A 486 -10.97 -9.31 -10.48
CA ARG A 486 -11.72 -10.54 -10.19
C ARG A 486 -12.37 -10.46 -8.80
N ASN A 487 -13.18 -9.45 -8.61
CA ASN A 487 -13.88 -9.12 -7.37
C ASN A 487 -15.34 -8.74 -7.65
N ALA A 488 -16.14 -8.53 -6.61
CA ALA A 488 -17.57 -8.22 -6.73
C ALA A 488 -17.81 -6.93 -7.52
N THR A 489 -17.01 -5.90 -7.30
CA THR A 489 -17.15 -4.60 -7.96
C THR A 489 -16.66 -4.62 -9.42
N GLY A 490 -15.77 -5.54 -9.79
CA GLY A 490 -15.11 -5.58 -11.10
C GLY A 490 -14.08 -4.48 -11.31
N PHE A 491 -13.77 -3.66 -10.31
CA PHE A 491 -12.72 -2.65 -10.40
C PHE A 491 -11.32 -3.27 -10.29
N CYS A 492 -10.42 -2.82 -11.17
CA CYS A 492 -9.01 -2.85 -10.89
C CYS A 492 -8.73 -1.71 -9.90
N PHE A 493 -8.34 -2.03 -8.67
CA PHE A 493 -8.13 -1.07 -7.60
C PHE A 493 -6.79 -0.33 -7.67
N VAL A 494 -6.07 -0.45 -8.80
CA VAL A 494 -4.80 0.24 -9.03
C VAL A 494 -5.01 1.34 -10.07
N THR A 495 -4.66 2.57 -9.71
CA THR A 495 -4.76 3.72 -10.62
C THR A 495 -3.88 3.52 -11.86
N GLY A 496 -4.39 3.86 -13.03
CA GLY A 496 -3.68 3.72 -14.30
C GLY A 496 -3.76 2.33 -14.94
N PHE A 497 -4.26 1.29 -14.25
CA PHE A 497 -4.30 -0.09 -14.74
C PHE A 497 -5.73 -0.64 -14.85
N GLY A 498 -5.93 -1.55 -15.81
CA GLY A 498 -7.24 -2.14 -16.09
C GLY A 498 -8.14 -1.26 -16.95
N THR A 499 -9.27 -1.83 -17.38
CA THR A 499 -10.30 -1.15 -18.19
C THR A 499 -11.41 -0.55 -17.33
N GLN A 500 -11.80 -1.23 -16.24
CA GLN A 500 -12.65 -0.69 -15.19
C GLN A 500 -11.76 -0.44 -13.98
N ARG A 501 -11.33 0.78 -13.78
CA ARG A 501 -10.29 1.15 -12.82
C ARG A 501 -10.67 2.36 -11.99
N VAL A 502 -9.90 2.61 -10.94
CA VAL A 502 -9.98 3.81 -10.12
C VAL A 502 -9.68 5.05 -10.97
N MET A 503 -10.61 6.00 -11.03
CA MET A 503 -10.48 7.24 -11.78
C MET A 503 -10.53 8.49 -10.90
N HIS A 504 -11.16 8.41 -9.72
CA HIS A 504 -11.38 9.55 -8.83
C HIS A 504 -10.92 9.24 -7.40
N PRO A 505 -9.62 8.87 -7.19
CA PRO A 505 -9.14 8.55 -5.85
C PRO A 505 -9.27 9.77 -4.92
N HIS A 506 -9.46 9.52 -3.62
CA HIS A 506 -9.36 10.55 -2.61
C HIS A 506 -7.87 10.91 -2.42
N GLN A 507 -7.36 11.68 -3.37
CA GLN A 507 -5.99 12.21 -3.39
C GLN A 507 -6.00 13.63 -3.93
N ARG A 508 -5.49 14.57 -3.14
CA ARG A 508 -5.55 16.00 -3.46
C ARG A 508 -4.85 16.35 -4.76
N ILE A 509 -3.68 15.77 -5.03
CA ILE A 509 -2.94 16.01 -6.28
C ILE A 509 -3.79 15.61 -7.49
N SER A 510 -4.25 14.35 -7.55
CA SER A 510 -5.06 13.86 -8.67
C SER A 510 -6.39 14.59 -8.83
N ALA A 511 -6.91 15.19 -7.75
CA ALA A 511 -8.15 15.96 -7.81
C ALA A 511 -7.96 17.41 -8.29
N ALA A 512 -6.73 17.94 -8.18
CA ALA A 512 -6.44 19.35 -8.42
C ALA A 512 -5.53 19.63 -9.63
N ASP A 513 -4.86 18.60 -10.19
CA ASP A 513 -3.91 18.76 -11.31
C ASP A 513 -4.56 19.07 -12.66
N GLY A 514 -5.88 18.96 -12.75
CA GLY A 514 -6.65 19.22 -13.97
C GLY A 514 -6.54 18.12 -15.02
N LEU A 515 -5.97 16.98 -14.72
CA LEU A 515 -5.89 15.83 -15.61
C LEU A 515 -7.09 14.90 -15.41
N GLU A 516 -7.52 14.23 -16.49
CA GLU A 516 -8.61 13.25 -16.42
C GLU A 516 -8.16 11.97 -15.70
N ALA A 517 -6.94 11.52 -15.96
CA ALA A 517 -6.38 10.33 -15.35
C ALA A 517 -5.65 10.67 -14.04
N PRO A 518 -5.91 9.96 -12.93
CA PRO A 518 -5.19 10.18 -11.68
C PRO A 518 -3.73 9.73 -11.78
N LEU A 519 -2.90 10.16 -10.84
CA LEU A 519 -1.54 9.65 -10.69
C LEU A 519 -1.52 8.11 -10.71
N PRO A 520 -0.69 7.46 -11.56
CA PRO A 520 -0.72 6.02 -11.73
C PRO A 520 0.04 5.27 -10.63
N GLY A 521 -0.29 3.99 -10.47
CA GLY A 521 0.44 3.05 -9.61
C GLY A 521 0.00 3.02 -8.15
N PHE A 522 -1.07 3.72 -7.77
CA PHE A 522 -1.58 3.72 -6.40
C PHE A 522 -2.67 2.68 -6.18
N LEU A 523 -2.62 2.00 -5.03
CA LEU A 523 -3.66 1.10 -4.56
C LEU A 523 -4.73 1.88 -3.79
N ALA A 524 -5.98 1.84 -4.26
CA ALA A 524 -7.12 2.36 -3.51
C ALA A 524 -7.49 1.45 -2.34
N GLY A 525 -8.02 2.04 -1.26
CA GLY A 525 -8.37 1.33 -0.02
C GLY A 525 -9.27 0.12 -0.19
N GLY A 526 -10.21 0.16 -1.12
CA GLY A 526 -11.11 -0.95 -1.45
C GLY A 526 -12.43 -0.95 -0.70
N PRO A 527 -13.26 -1.99 -0.92
CA PRO A 527 -14.58 -2.08 -0.30
C PRO A 527 -14.51 -2.00 1.23
N ASN A 528 -15.37 -1.17 1.82
CA ASN A 528 -15.41 -0.90 3.25
C ASN A 528 -16.85 -0.85 3.75
N ILE A 529 -17.27 -1.87 4.49
CA ILE A 529 -18.62 -1.98 5.05
C ILE A 529 -18.97 -0.84 6.02
N GLY A 530 -17.94 -0.21 6.63
CA GLY A 530 -18.12 0.89 7.57
C GLY A 530 -18.68 2.16 6.93
N GLN A 531 -18.32 2.44 5.65
CA GLN A 531 -18.79 3.61 4.91
C GLN A 531 -18.74 4.89 5.77
N GLN A 532 -17.60 5.14 6.44
CA GLN A 532 -17.48 6.21 7.46
C GLN A 532 -17.67 7.62 6.88
N ASP A 533 -17.56 7.74 5.56
CA ASP A 533 -17.70 9.00 4.79
C ASP A 533 -19.09 9.18 4.13
N LYS A 534 -20.01 8.27 4.32
CA LYS A 534 -21.32 8.25 3.63
C LYS A 534 -22.15 9.53 3.78
N GLU A 535 -21.95 10.28 4.86
CA GLU A 535 -22.63 11.57 5.09
C GLU A 535 -22.04 12.72 4.23
N HIS A 536 -20.85 12.50 3.63
CA HIS A 536 -20.09 13.50 2.88
C HIS A 536 -19.83 13.10 1.44
N THR A 537 -20.37 11.95 1.00
CA THR A 537 -20.18 11.39 -0.33
C THR A 537 -21.53 11.19 -1.04
N PRO A 538 -21.56 11.02 -2.37
CA PRO A 538 -22.69 10.39 -3.04
C PRO A 538 -22.99 9.02 -2.44
N SER A 539 -24.22 8.53 -2.64
CA SER A 539 -24.62 7.22 -2.10
C SER A 539 -23.71 6.11 -2.62
N TYR A 540 -23.25 5.25 -1.72
CA TYR A 540 -22.58 4.02 -2.09
C TYR A 540 -23.49 3.14 -2.97
N PRO A 541 -22.93 2.44 -3.96
CA PRO A 541 -23.74 1.63 -4.88
C PRO A 541 -24.37 0.41 -4.19
N SER A 542 -23.82 -0.03 -3.07
CA SER A 542 -24.27 -1.20 -2.31
C SER A 542 -23.93 -1.08 -0.83
N ALA A 543 -24.72 -1.74 0.00
CA ALA A 543 -24.44 -1.96 1.43
C ALA A 543 -23.83 -3.35 1.70
N LEU A 544 -23.64 -4.18 0.65
CA LEU A 544 -22.99 -5.48 0.80
C LEU A 544 -21.49 -5.27 1.04
N PRO A 545 -20.87 -6.07 1.92
CA PRO A 545 -19.46 -5.87 2.29
C PRO A 545 -18.52 -5.78 1.10
N ASP A 546 -18.59 -6.74 0.18
CA ASP A 546 -17.72 -6.88 -1.00
C ASP A 546 -18.06 -5.91 -2.15
N GLU A 547 -19.17 -5.18 -2.08
CA GLU A 547 -19.62 -4.16 -3.04
C GLU A 547 -19.58 -2.72 -2.48
N SER A 548 -19.22 -2.54 -1.19
CA SER A 548 -19.17 -1.23 -0.50
C SER A 548 -17.96 -0.39 -0.92
N TYR A 549 -17.89 -0.04 -2.21
CA TYR A 549 -16.83 0.77 -2.82
C TYR A 549 -17.42 1.88 -3.69
N LEU A 550 -16.86 3.08 -3.57
CA LEU A 550 -17.29 4.26 -4.32
C LEU A 550 -16.09 4.97 -4.93
N ASP A 551 -15.93 4.89 -6.27
CA ASP A 551 -14.91 5.66 -7.00
C ASP A 551 -15.32 7.14 -7.10
N HIS A 552 -15.07 7.88 -6.03
CA HIS A 552 -15.37 9.30 -5.93
C HIS A 552 -14.36 10.01 -5.04
N VAL A 553 -13.95 11.22 -5.43
CA VAL A 553 -12.91 12.01 -4.75
C VAL A 553 -13.21 12.28 -3.26
N SER A 554 -14.47 12.38 -2.85
CA SER A 554 -14.82 12.57 -1.44
C SER A 554 -14.85 11.28 -0.62
N SER A 555 -14.73 10.09 -1.26
CA SER A 555 -14.73 8.83 -0.54
C SER A 555 -13.35 8.49 0.02
N TYR A 556 -13.03 9.02 1.21
CA TYR A 556 -11.81 8.66 1.92
C TYR A 556 -11.88 7.26 2.55
N ALA A 557 -13.07 6.77 2.89
CA ALA A 557 -13.22 5.48 3.57
C ALA A 557 -13.01 4.28 2.66
N SER A 558 -13.21 4.40 1.33
CA SER A 558 -13.05 3.28 0.39
C SER A 558 -12.11 3.59 -0.78
N ASN A 559 -11.88 4.86 -1.13
CA ASN A 559 -11.18 5.26 -2.35
C ASN A 559 -9.93 6.13 -2.10
N GLU A 560 -9.47 6.25 -0.85
CA GLU A 560 -8.19 6.89 -0.55
C GLU A 560 -7.03 6.00 -1.00
N ILE A 561 -5.87 6.62 -1.16
CA ILE A 561 -4.57 5.95 -1.36
C ILE A 561 -3.67 6.28 -0.16
N ALA A 562 -2.72 5.41 0.15
CA ALA A 562 -1.74 5.67 1.20
C ALA A 562 -0.42 4.96 0.91
N ILE A 563 0.69 5.50 1.44
CA ILE A 563 2.02 4.93 1.22
C ILE A 563 2.15 3.50 1.75
N ASN A 564 1.59 3.20 2.92
CA ASN A 564 1.59 1.85 3.48
C ASN A 564 0.79 0.87 2.62
N TRP A 565 -0.37 1.27 2.12
CA TRP A 565 -1.17 0.43 1.21
C TRP A 565 -0.42 0.15 -0.08
N ASN A 566 0.26 1.18 -0.59
CA ASN A 566 1.04 1.08 -1.82
C ASN A 566 2.29 0.21 -1.66
N ALA A 567 2.91 0.20 -0.47
CA ALA A 567 4.02 -0.70 -0.16
C ALA A 567 3.63 -2.17 -0.29
N TYR A 568 2.44 -2.56 0.18
CA TYR A 568 1.94 -3.93 0.00
C TYR A 568 1.77 -4.29 -1.48
N LEU A 569 1.20 -3.39 -2.31
CA LEU A 569 1.06 -3.62 -3.74
C LEU A 569 2.42 -3.80 -4.41
N ALA A 570 3.35 -2.87 -4.16
CA ALA A 570 4.69 -2.88 -4.73
C ALA A 570 5.43 -4.18 -4.39
N VAL A 571 5.42 -4.57 -3.12
CA VAL A 571 6.09 -5.77 -2.61
C VAL A 571 5.46 -7.04 -3.19
N LEU A 572 4.14 -7.17 -3.14
CA LEU A 572 3.45 -8.38 -3.60
C LEU A 572 3.64 -8.62 -5.10
N THR A 573 3.41 -7.57 -5.90
CA THR A 573 3.50 -7.69 -7.37
C THR A 573 4.93 -7.96 -7.84
N ALA A 574 5.92 -7.28 -7.23
CA ALA A 574 7.33 -7.51 -7.51
C ALA A 574 7.76 -8.94 -7.12
N TRP A 575 7.35 -9.44 -5.95
CA TRP A 575 7.74 -10.76 -5.49
C TRP A 575 7.13 -11.87 -6.34
N ILE A 576 5.85 -11.74 -6.72
CA ILE A 576 5.22 -12.71 -7.63
C ILE A 576 5.95 -12.70 -8.97
N ASP A 577 6.21 -11.52 -9.56
CA ASP A 577 6.90 -11.41 -10.85
C ASP A 577 8.34 -11.95 -10.79
N ALA A 578 9.07 -11.67 -9.69
CA ALA A 578 10.40 -12.24 -9.44
C ALA A 578 10.40 -13.77 -9.30
N SER A 579 9.29 -14.38 -8.90
CA SER A 579 9.14 -15.82 -8.72
C SER A 579 8.80 -16.56 -10.02
N GLU A 580 8.53 -15.87 -11.12
CA GLU A 580 8.33 -16.49 -12.45
C GLU A 580 9.66 -17.04 -12.98
N LYS A 581 9.61 -18.24 -13.59
CA LYS A 581 10.79 -18.97 -14.09
C LYS A 581 11.00 -18.75 -15.58
#